data_2b2fe73c06edc12bf59b1c2d9d47300f
#
_entry.id   2b2fe73c06edc12bf59b1c2d9d47300f
#
_cell.length_a   1.000
_cell.length_b   1.000
_cell.length_c   1.000
_cell.angle_alpha   90.00
_cell.angle_beta   90.00
_cell.angle_gamma   90.00
#
_symmetry.space_group_name_H-M   'P 1'
#
loop_
_entity.id
_entity.type
_entity.pdbx_description
1 polymer ?
#
loop_
_entity_poly.entity_id
_entity_poly.type
_entity_poly.pdbx_seq_one_letter_code
_entity_poly.pdbx_strand_id
1 'polypeptide(L)'
;MDPMKVSELTEKLNKIYKPQPSTLKYWQKAIKPIGNLQIGEVNHDVVLDYRINGLEQLSESTLKVRIGYLKGLWNKARKWKLIRGENPWLDADDGLMHERRDPELHPWEYYSSYHHDPYFVCLWYSGMRIGELAGIYKENIILDAAIPHFNLIHQQNRRLKNRESIRRVPIHPKCMPYIKDLYFSKAKEPGKSWSETFKKNCNLPPGDGAHSLRHSFTSRMRLAGCDPTVLDKILGHSLPTRTGRYGKFPIEIMEREILKLS
;
A
#
# COMPACT_ATOMS: atom_id res chain seq x y z
N MET A 1 -4.71 -0.55 39.48
CA MET A 1 -3.98 -0.95 38.29
C MET A 1 -2.65 -0.26 38.35
N ASP A 2 -1.55 -0.98 38.10
CA ASP A 2 -0.26 -0.32 38.00
C ASP A 2 -0.31 0.78 36.95
N PRO A 3 0.24 1.95 37.25
CA PRO A 3 0.27 3.06 36.30
C PRO A 3 1.09 2.64 35.06
N MET A 4 0.42 2.47 33.92
CA MET A 4 1.06 2.11 32.65
C MET A 4 0.96 3.26 31.67
N LYS A 5 2.08 3.66 31.07
CA LYS A 5 2.14 4.70 30.04
C LYS A 5 1.62 4.18 28.70
N VAL A 6 1.14 5.11 27.86
CA VAL A 6 0.72 4.81 26.47
C VAL A 6 1.86 4.19 25.66
N SER A 7 3.10 4.66 25.84
CA SER A 7 4.29 4.08 25.20
C SER A 7 4.51 2.62 25.61
N GLU A 8 4.41 2.29 26.89
CA GLU A 8 4.57 0.93 27.42
C GLU A 8 3.48 -0.01 26.92
N LEU A 9 2.22 0.47 26.85
CA LEU A 9 1.12 -0.26 26.23
C LEU A 9 1.44 -0.62 24.78
N THR A 10 1.96 0.35 24.03
CA THR A 10 2.31 0.16 22.62
C THR A 10 3.43 -0.88 22.44
N GLU A 11 4.42 -0.89 23.34
CA GLU A 11 5.48 -1.91 23.37
C GLU A 11 4.94 -3.30 23.67
N LYS A 12 4.03 -3.43 24.65
CA LYS A 12 3.36 -4.70 24.93
C LYS A 12 2.59 -5.21 23.71
N LEU A 13 1.81 -4.32 23.07
CA LEU A 13 1.07 -4.67 21.85
C LEU A 13 1.99 -5.03 20.67
N ASN A 14 3.14 -4.37 20.56
CA ASN A 14 4.16 -4.73 19.55
C ASN A 14 4.67 -6.17 19.75
N LYS A 15 4.94 -6.57 20.98
CA LYS A 15 5.36 -7.94 21.31
C LYS A 15 4.27 -8.97 20.97
N ILE A 16 2.99 -8.65 21.22
CA ILE A 16 1.84 -9.54 20.97
C ILE A 16 1.54 -9.68 19.48
N TYR A 17 1.44 -8.55 18.77
CA TYR A 17 0.93 -8.52 17.39
C TYR A 17 2.03 -8.57 16.33
N LYS A 18 3.28 -8.25 16.67
CA LYS A 18 4.43 -8.18 15.76
C LYS A 18 4.07 -7.49 14.44
N PRO A 19 3.58 -6.23 14.47
CA PRO A 19 3.12 -5.54 13.27
C PRO A 19 4.25 -5.34 12.28
N GLN A 20 3.89 -5.05 11.03
CA GLN A 20 4.87 -4.66 10.02
C GLN A 20 5.62 -3.38 10.46
N PRO A 21 6.92 -3.22 10.08
CA PRO A 21 7.69 -2.03 10.46
C PRO A 21 7.01 -0.70 10.09
N SER A 22 6.32 -0.65 8.95
CA SER A 22 5.54 0.52 8.55
C SER A 22 4.39 0.81 9.52
N THR A 23 3.65 -0.21 9.94
CA THR A 23 2.57 -0.06 10.93
C THR A 23 3.12 0.42 12.27
N LEU A 24 4.27 -0.11 12.71
CA LEU A 24 4.91 0.33 13.94
C LEU A 24 5.32 1.80 13.88
N LYS A 25 5.86 2.27 12.75
CA LYS A 25 6.14 3.71 12.53
C LYS A 25 4.88 4.58 12.68
N TYR A 26 3.74 4.12 12.16
CA TYR A 26 2.47 4.85 12.32
C TYR A 26 1.99 4.85 13.77
N TRP A 27 2.10 3.74 14.49
CA TRP A 27 1.80 3.71 15.93
C TRP A 27 2.65 4.72 16.69
N GLN A 28 3.97 4.71 16.46
CA GLN A 28 4.90 5.66 17.10
C GLN A 28 4.56 7.12 16.79
N LYS A 29 4.21 7.43 15.54
CA LYS A 29 3.78 8.80 15.17
C LYS A 29 2.46 9.19 15.84
N ALA A 30 1.51 8.27 15.95
CA ALA A 30 0.22 8.52 16.56
C ALA A 30 0.33 8.74 18.08
N ILE A 31 1.14 7.95 18.78
CA ILE A 31 1.31 8.09 20.23
C ILE A 31 2.27 9.19 20.65
N LYS A 32 3.08 9.76 19.72
CA LYS A 32 4.14 10.72 20.07
C LYS A 32 3.67 11.84 21.01
N PRO A 33 2.50 12.50 20.82
CA PRO A 33 2.04 13.57 21.69
C PRO A 33 1.60 13.11 23.09
N ILE A 34 1.19 11.83 23.24
CA ILE A 34 0.55 11.30 24.45
C ILE A 34 1.33 10.13 25.08
N GLY A 35 2.50 9.78 24.52
CA GLY A 35 3.24 8.58 24.91
C GLY A 35 3.67 8.53 26.38
N ASN A 36 3.87 9.70 27.00
CA ASN A 36 4.26 9.82 28.41
C ASN A 36 3.08 9.82 29.39
N LEU A 37 1.85 10.01 28.89
CA LEU A 37 0.66 10.00 29.75
C LEU A 37 0.38 8.57 30.25
N GLN A 38 -0.16 8.51 31.46
CA GLN A 38 -0.74 7.28 31.98
C GLN A 38 -2.02 6.95 31.19
N ILE A 39 -2.33 5.68 31.02
CA ILE A 39 -3.54 5.25 30.31
C ILE A 39 -4.81 5.86 30.90
N GLY A 40 -4.87 5.98 32.25
CA GLY A 40 -6.02 6.56 32.94
C GLY A 40 -6.15 8.08 32.80
N GLU A 41 -5.11 8.76 32.34
CA GLU A 41 -5.12 10.20 32.05
C GLU A 41 -5.69 10.51 30.66
N VAL A 42 -5.75 9.51 29.76
CA VAL A 42 -6.27 9.69 28.40
C VAL A 42 -7.80 9.72 28.45
N ASN A 43 -8.33 10.87 28.80
CA ASN A 43 -9.75 11.19 28.90
C ASN A 43 -10.22 11.99 27.66
N HIS A 44 -11.45 12.50 27.73
CA HIS A 44 -12.05 13.29 26.64
C HIS A 44 -11.26 14.57 26.34
N ASP A 45 -10.76 15.27 27.36
CA ASP A 45 -10.03 16.52 27.18
C ASP A 45 -8.71 16.29 26.45
N VAL A 46 -7.97 15.25 26.79
CA VAL A 46 -6.74 14.84 26.09
C VAL A 46 -7.02 14.49 24.62
N VAL A 47 -8.16 13.83 24.35
CA VAL A 47 -8.55 13.50 22.96
C VAL A 47 -8.90 14.77 22.19
N LEU A 48 -9.61 15.70 22.82
CA LEU A 48 -9.96 16.99 22.22
C LEU A 48 -8.70 17.83 21.90
N ASP A 49 -7.79 17.94 22.87
CA ASP A 49 -6.50 18.63 22.68
C ASP A 49 -5.66 18.00 21.57
N TYR A 50 -5.61 16.65 21.53
CA TYR A 50 -4.93 15.93 20.46
C TYR A 50 -5.50 16.28 19.09
N ARG A 51 -6.84 16.39 18.99
CA ARG A 51 -7.52 16.74 17.74
C ARG A 51 -7.27 18.19 17.35
N ILE A 52 -7.42 19.15 18.27
CA ILE A 52 -7.20 20.58 18.01
C ILE A 52 -5.77 20.83 17.56
N ASN A 53 -4.79 20.42 18.36
CA ASN A 53 -3.36 20.57 18.02
C ASN A 53 -2.99 19.80 16.74
N GLY A 54 -3.68 18.68 16.47
CA GLY A 54 -3.51 17.91 15.25
C GLY A 54 -3.96 18.66 14.00
N LEU A 55 -5.09 19.36 14.05
CA LEU A 55 -5.62 20.18 12.94
C LEU A 55 -4.71 21.36 12.60
N GLU A 56 -4.01 21.94 13.58
CA GLU A 56 -3.05 23.02 13.35
C GLU A 56 -1.78 22.56 12.62
N GLN A 57 -1.38 21.29 12.81
CA GLN A 57 -0.07 20.79 12.35
C GLN A 57 -0.15 19.79 11.18
N LEU A 58 -1.32 19.24 10.89
CA LEU A 58 -1.51 18.13 9.96
C LEU A 58 -2.72 18.38 9.06
N SER A 59 -2.71 17.76 7.88
CA SER A 59 -3.95 17.65 7.12
C SER A 59 -4.97 16.77 7.84
N GLU A 60 -6.26 17.05 7.68
CA GLU A 60 -7.36 16.24 8.27
C GLU A 60 -7.22 14.75 7.95
N SER A 61 -6.87 14.42 6.71
CA SER A 61 -6.62 13.05 6.28
C SER A 61 -5.51 12.37 7.09
N THR A 62 -4.41 13.08 7.37
CA THR A 62 -3.31 12.55 8.18
C THR A 62 -3.72 12.39 9.64
N LEU A 63 -4.45 13.36 10.18
CA LEU A 63 -4.97 13.31 11.55
C LEU A 63 -5.95 12.15 11.71
N LYS A 64 -6.90 12.00 10.79
CA LYS A 64 -7.84 10.87 10.78
C LYS A 64 -7.14 9.51 10.80
N VAL A 65 -6.09 9.36 10.00
CA VAL A 65 -5.26 8.14 10.00
C VAL A 65 -4.59 7.92 11.37
N ARG A 66 -4.03 8.96 12.00
CA ARG A 66 -3.41 8.84 13.33
C ARG A 66 -4.42 8.44 14.41
N ILE A 67 -5.58 9.09 14.44
CA ILE A 67 -6.67 8.75 15.35
C ILE A 67 -7.14 7.30 15.11
N GLY A 68 -7.25 6.87 13.86
CA GLY A 68 -7.58 5.48 13.51
C GLY A 68 -6.57 4.46 14.09
N TYR A 69 -5.28 4.80 14.12
CA TYR A 69 -4.27 3.96 14.78
C TYR A 69 -4.43 3.94 16.30
N LEU A 70 -4.72 5.07 16.95
CA LEU A 70 -4.99 5.15 18.39
C LEU A 70 -6.24 4.34 18.76
N LYS A 71 -7.33 4.53 18.01
CA LYS A 71 -8.55 3.73 18.13
C LYS A 71 -8.26 2.22 18.05
N GLY A 72 -7.45 1.82 17.07
CA GLY A 72 -7.03 0.44 16.87
C GLY A 72 -6.13 -0.10 18.02
N LEU A 73 -5.23 0.70 18.56
CA LEU A 73 -4.38 0.34 19.71
C LEU A 73 -5.23 0.08 20.95
N TRP A 74 -6.15 0.99 21.29
CA TRP A 74 -7.07 0.84 22.43
C TRP A 74 -7.94 -0.40 22.31
N ASN A 75 -8.53 -0.65 21.14
CA ASN A 75 -9.34 -1.85 20.91
C ASN A 75 -8.53 -3.15 21.07
N LYS A 76 -7.27 -3.17 20.59
CA LYS A 76 -6.36 -4.31 20.80
C LYS A 76 -6.02 -4.50 22.27
N ALA A 77 -5.73 -3.42 22.99
CA ALA A 77 -5.41 -3.46 24.42
C ALA A 77 -6.59 -3.97 25.26
N ARG A 78 -7.81 -3.52 24.95
CA ARG A 78 -9.04 -4.02 25.60
C ARG A 78 -9.27 -5.51 25.32
N LYS A 79 -9.08 -5.94 24.07
CA LYS A 79 -9.21 -7.35 23.69
C LYS A 79 -8.29 -8.26 24.53
N TRP A 80 -7.09 -7.81 24.82
CA TRP A 80 -6.12 -8.54 25.65
C TRP A 80 -6.23 -8.22 27.15
N LYS A 81 -7.27 -7.49 27.56
CA LYS A 81 -7.51 -7.09 28.96
C LYS A 81 -6.31 -6.36 29.61
N LEU A 82 -5.48 -5.71 28.77
CA LEU A 82 -4.38 -4.88 29.25
C LEU A 82 -4.87 -3.56 29.85
N ILE A 83 -6.01 -3.10 29.39
CA ILE A 83 -6.70 -1.90 29.89
C ILE A 83 -8.20 -2.20 30.08
N ARG A 84 -8.86 -1.38 30.88
CA ARG A 84 -10.32 -1.44 31.14
C ARG A 84 -10.96 -0.11 30.69
N GLY A 85 -12.29 -0.07 30.69
CA GLY A 85 -13.07 1.12 30.32
C GLY A 85 -13.33 1.21 28.82
N GLU A 86 -13.95 2.29 28.42
CA GLU A 86 -14.27 2.56 27.02
C GLU A 86 -13.03 3.05 26.24
N ASN A 87 -13.14 3.02 24.93
CA ASN A 87 -12.09 3.54 24.09
C ASN A 87 -12.33 5.04 23.89
N PRO A 88 -11.48 5.94 24.45
CA PRO A 88 -11.71 7.38 24.37
C PRO A 88 -11.58 7.93 22.94
N TRP A 89 -10.99 7.16 22.03
CA TRP A 89 -10.78 7.54 20.63
C TRP A 89 -11.95 7.18 19.70
N LEU A 90 -13.05 6.58 20.22
CA LEU A 90 -14.06 5.92 19.36
C LEU A 90 -14.61 6.87 18.30
N ASP A 91 -14.99 8.08 18.68
CA ASP A 91 -15.58 9.10 17.80
C ASP A 91 -14.65 10.30 17.57
N ALA A 92 -13.37 10.18 17.93
CA ALA A 92 -12.40 11.25 17.82
C ALA A 92 -12.10 11.70 16.38
N ASP A 93 -12.41 10.89 15.38
CA ASP A 93 -12.28 11.20 13.95
C ASP A 93 -13.59 11.63 13.28
N ASP A 94 -14.66 11.79 14.05
CA ASP A 94 -15.95 12.25 13.50
C ASP A 94 -15.82 13.64 12.86
N GLY A 95 -16.47 13.82 11.70
CA GLY A 95 -16.41 15.05 10.92
C GLY A 95 -15.04 15.33 10.25
N LEU A 96 -13.98 14.56 10.50
CA LEU A 96 -12.73 14.70 9.74
C LEU A 96 -12.88 14.16 8.32
N MET A 97 -12.58 15.00 7.35
CA MET A 97 -12.62 14.60 5.94
C MET A 97 -11.43 13.72 5.58
N HIS A 98 -11.68 12.68 4.80
CA HIS A 98 -10.63 11.93 4.13
C HIS A 98 -10.69 12.26 2.65
N GLU A 99 -10.11 13.39 2.28
CA GLU A 99 -9.98 13.70 0.86
C GLU A 99 -9.12 12.63 0.18
N ARG A 100 -9.78 11.79 -0.60
CA ARG A 100 -9.10 10.97 -1.59
C ARG A 100 -8.86 11.86 -2.78
N ARG A 101 -7.63 12.34 -2.91
CA ARG A 101 -7.21 12.96 -4.16
C ARG A 101 -7.07 11.83 -5.19
N ASP A 102 -7.83 11.91 -6.26
CA ASP A 102 -7.55 11.11 -7.43
C ASP A 102 -6.23 11.59 -8.06
N PRO A 103 -5.29 10.69 -8.38
CA PRO A 103 -4.05 11.08 -9.02
C PRO A 103 -4.33 11.67 -10.39
N GLU A 104 -3.55 12.64 -10.78
CA GLU A 104 -3.58 13.14 -12.15
C GLU A 104 -3.05 12.05 -13.10
N LEU A 105 -3.85 11.73 -14.12
CA LEU A 105 -3.52 10.70 -15.08
C LEU A 105 -2.93 11.35 -16.32
N HIS A 106 -1.64 11.16 -16.51
CA HIS A 106 -0.95 11.68 -17.68
C HIS A 106 -0.90 10.62 -18.81
N PRO A 107 -0.96 11.04 -20.09
CA PRO A 107 -0.79 10.14 -21.22
C PRO A 107 0.66 9.65 -21.33
N TRP A 108 0.88 8.65 -22.21
CA TRP A 108 2.21 8.06 -22.43
C TRP A 108 3.26 9.10 -22.79
N GLU A 109 2.91 10.04 -23.65
CA GLU A 109 3.78 11.09 -24.19
C GLU A 109 4.35 12.02 -23.10
N TYR A 110 3.62 12.20 -22.00
CA TYR A 110 4.08 12.96 -20.85
C TYR A 110 5.36 12.38 -20.22
N TYR A 111 5.54 11.07 -20.34
CA TYR A 111 6.67 10.33 -19.77
C TYR A 111 7.76 10.03 -20.80
N SER A 112 7.94 10.88 -21.82
CA SER A 112 8.85 10.61 -22.95
C SER A 112 10.28 10.24 -22.56
N SER A 113 10.82 10.82 -21.48
CA SER A 113 12.15 10.49 -20.93
C SER A 113 12.25 9.08 -20.30
N TYR A 114 11.11 8.41 -20.10
CA TYR A 114 11.02 7.09 -19.47
C TYR A 114 10.56 5.98 -20.40
N HIS A 115 10.30 6.25 -21.68
CA HIS A 115 9.80 5.26 -22.65
C HIS A 115 10.73 4.05 -22.81
N HIS A 116 12.01 4.19 -22.47
CA HIS A 116 13.00 3.11 -22.52
C HIS A 116 13.44 2.64 -21.11
N ASP A 117 12.86 3.19 -20.05
CA ASP A 117 13.15 2.73 -18.68
C ASP A 117 12.43 1.41 -18.39
N PRO A 118 13.16 0.33 -18.02
CA PRO A 118 12.58 -0.99 -17.81
C PRO A 118 11.48 -1.02 -16.74
N TYR A 119 11.65 -0.26 -15.65
CA TYR A 119 10.63 -0.20 -14.59
C TYR A 119 9.38 0.53 -15.05
N PHE A 120 9.55 1.65 -15.74
CA PHE A 120 8.43 2.42 -16.26
C PHE A 120 7.58 1.58 -17.20
N VAL A 121 8.19 0.97 -18.22
CA VAL A 121 7.47 0.15 -19.20
C VAL A 121 6.76 -1.02 -18.52
N CYS A 122 7.45 -1.75 -17.64
CA CYS A 122 6.83 -2.88 -16.94
C CYS A 122 5.70 -2.44 -16.00
N LEU A 123 5.82 -1.31 -15.30
CA LEU A 123 4.74 -0.78 -14.45
C LEU A 123 3.55 -0.31 -15.27
N TRP A 124 3.82 0.35 -16.40
CA TRP A 124 2.80 0.86 -17.30
C TRP A 124 1.92 -0.22 -17.92
N TYR A 125 2.48 -1.39 -18.23
CA TYR A 125 1.77 -2.51 -18.85
C TYR A 125 1.38 -3.64 -17.89
N SER A 126 1.73 -3.58 -16.62
CA SER A 126 1.36 -4.62 -15.64
C SER A 126 0.49 -4.12 -14.48
N GLY A 127 0.51 -2.82 -14.22
CA GLY A 127 -0.16 -2.24 -13.06
C GLY A 127 0.39 -2.71 -11.71
N MET A 128 1.57 -3.34 -11.66
CA MET A 128 2.22 -3.77 -10.43
C MET A 128 2.61 -2.57 -9.56
N ARG A 129 2.79 -2.80 -8.24
CA ARG A 129 3.41 -1.79 -7.39
C ARG A 129 4.91 -1.76 -7.65
N ILE A 130 5.53 -0.57 -7.60
CA ILE A 130 6.99 -0.46 -7.81
C ILE A 130 7.77 -1.38 -6.88
N GLY A 131 7.39 -1.52 -5.61
CA GLY A 131 8.04 -2.44 -4.68
C GLY A 131 7.81 -3.93 -5.03
N GLU A 132 6.75 -4.28 -5.76
CA GLU A 132 6.53 -5.63 -6.27
C GLU A 132 7.49 -5.94 -7.42
N LEU A 133 7.64 -5.01 -8.36
CA LEU A 133 8.52 -5.18 -9.51
C LEU A 133 10.01 -5.11 -9.11
N ALA A 134 10.42 -4.04 -8.44
CA ALA A 134 11.83 -3.84 -8.06
C ALA A 134 12.34 -4.85 -7.02
N GLY A 135 11.45 -5.45 -6.25
CA GLY A 135 11.79 -6.48 -5.26
C GLY A 135 11.62 -7.92 -5.76
N ILE A 136 11.25 -8.14 -7.01
CA ILE A 136 11.10 -9.50 -7.55
C ILE A 136 12.50 -10.12 -7.77
N TYR A 137 12.68 -11.39 -7.46
CA TYR A 137 13.89 -12.10 -7.82
C TYR A 137 13.81 -12.65 -9.25
N LYS A 138 14.96 -12.76 -9.91
CA LYS A 138 15.05 -13.19 -11.31
C LYS A 138 14.35 -14.53 -11.56
N GLU A 139 14.49 -15.48 -10.65
CA GLU A 139 13.85 -16.80 -10.71
C GLU A 139 12.32 -16.76 -10.61
N ASN A 140 11.75 -15.63 -10.26
CA ASN A 140 10.31 -15.40 -10.22
C ASN A 140 9.77 -14.63 -11.45
N ILE A 141 10.61 -14.44 -12.45
CA ILE A 141 10.23 -13.97 -13.79
C ILE A 141 10.26 -15.20 -14.69
N ILE A 142 9.10 -15.75 -14.94
CA ILE A 142 8.94 -17.01 -15.66
C ILE A 142 8.74 -16.69 -17.14
N LEU A 143 9.75 -16.91 -17.97
CA LEU A 143 9.74 -16.60 -19.39
C LEU A 143 9.52 -17.83 -20.28
N ASP A 144 9.80 -19.01 -19.78
CA ASP A 144 9.72 -20.31 -20.45
C ASP A 144 8.37 -21.02 -20.31
N ALA A 145 7.41 -20.41 -19.60
CA ALA A 145 6.05 -20.91 -19.53
C ALA A 145 5.24 -20.56 -20.81
N ALA A 146 4.17 -21.31 -21.07
CA ALA A 146 3.23 -21.01 -22.17
C ALA A 146 2.74 -19.56 -22.14
N ILE A 147 2.57 -19.00 -20.95
CA ILE A 147 2.28 -17.59 -20.73
C ILE A 147 3.38 -17.02 -19.85
N PRO A 148 4.30 -16.20 -20.37
CA PRO A 148 5.31 -15.52 -19.59
C PRO A 148 4.69 -14.65 -18.50
N HIS A 149 5.20 -14.71 -17.25
CA HIS A 149 4.59 -13.98 -16.15
C HIS A 149 5.54 -13.65 -15.02
N PHE A 150 5.22 -12.62 -14.27
CA PHE A 150 5.79 -12.32 -12.97
C PHE A 150 5.08 -13.18 -11.89
N ASN A 151 5.84 -13.98 -11.16
CA ASN A 151 5.33 -14.77 -10.05
C ASN A 151 5.55 -14.01 -8.72
N LEU A 152 4.51 -13.32 -8.25
CA LEU A 152 4.56 -12.51 -7.04
C LEU A 152 4.29 -13.36 -5.81
N ILE A 153 5.34 -13.66 -5.07
CA ILE A 153 5.30 -14.41 -3.80
C ILE A 153 6.01 -13.61 -2.70
N HIS A 154 5.87 -14.04 -1.44
CA HIS A 154 6.71 -13.52 -0.37
C HIS A 154 8.17 -13.87 -0.63
N GLN A 155 9.06 -12.90 -0.43
CA GLN A 155 10.49 -13.05 -0.58
C GLN A 155 11.21 -12.45 0.63
N GLN A 156 12.47 -12.81 0.85
CA GLN A 156 13.25 -12.35 2.00
C GLN A 156 13.39 -10.82 2.04
N ASN A 157 13.58 -10.19 0.88
CA ASN A 157 13.70 -8.73 0.73
C ASN A 157 12.36 -8.01 0.68
N ARG A 158 11.23 -8.74 0.50
CA ARG A 158 9.93 -8.15 0.26
C ARG A 158 8.79 -9.03 0.80
N ARG A 159 8.07 -8.51 1.78
CA ARG A 159 6.80 -9.09 2.20
C ARG A 159 5.64 -8.41 1.47
N LEU A 160 4.81 -9.17 0.81
CA LEU A 160 3.61 -8.67 0.15
C LEU A 160 2.59 -8.19 1.20
N LYS A 161 1.77 -7.18 0.82
CA LYS A 161 0.87 -6.47 1.74
C LYS A 161 -0.21 -7.38 2.34
N ASN A 162 -0.78 -8.25 1.51
CA ASN A 162 -1.88 -9.17 1.87
C ASN A 162 -1.76 -10.46 1.05
N ARG A 163 -2.64 -11.44 1.34
CA ARG A 163 -2.67 -12.73 0.67
C ARG A 163 -2.97 -12.59 -0.83
N GLU A 164 -3.84 -11.67 -1.21
CA GLU A 164 -4.25 -11.44 -2.60
C GLU A 164 -3.14 -10.82 -3.44
N SER A 165 -2.13 -10.23 -2.78
CA SER A 165 -0.92 -9.77 -3.48
C SER A 165 -0.06 -10.92 -4.01
N ILE A 166 -0.24 -12.17 -3.49
CA ILE A 166 0.39 -13.39 -4.03
C ILE A 166 -0.36 -13.77 -5.28
N ARG A 167 0.25 -13.57 -6.43
CA ARG A 167 -0.39 -13.79 -7.72
C ARG A 167 0.62 -13.92 -8.85
N ARG A 168 0.17 -14.45 -9.98
CA ARG A 168 0.89 -14.37 -11.27
C ARG A 168 0.34 -13.18 -12.04
N VAL A 169 1.22 -12.40 -12.65
CA VAL A 169 0.86 -11.28 -13.52
C VAL A 169 1.45 -11.56 -14.90
N PRO A 170 0.64 -11.76 -15.95
CA PRO A 170 1.15 -11.98 -17.30
C PRO A 170 2.04 -10.82 -17.75
N ILE A 171 3.10 -11.13 -18.50
CA ILE A 171 4.01 -10.13 -19.06
C ILE A 171 3.46 -9.69 -20.40
N HIS A 172 3.08 -8.42 -20.49
CA HIS A 172 2.68 -7.83 -21.78
C HIS A 172 3.85 -7.89 -22.78
N PRO A 173 3.63 -8.22 -24.08
CA PRO A 173 4.70 -8.32 -25.08
C PRO A 173 5.60 -7.08 -25.15
N LYS A 174 5.07 -5.88 -24.97
CA LYS A 174 5.84 -4.63 -24.93
C LYS A 174 6.84 -4.55 -23.78
N CYS A 175 6.70 -5.38 -22.73
CA CYS A 175 7.67 -5.45 -21.64
C CYS A 175 8.87 -6.36 -21.99
N MET A 176 8.70 -7.33 -22.88
CA MET A 176 9.70 -8.37 -23.14
C MET A 176 11.10 -7.82 -23.49
N PRO A 177 11.27 -6.78 -24.31
CA PRO A 177 12.59 -6.23 -24.62
C PRO A 177 13.32 -5.69 -23.40
N TYR A 178 12.60 -5.29 -22.35
CA TYR A 178 13.11 -4.61 -21.15
C TYR A 178 13.35 -5.54 -19.95
N ILE A 179 12.85 -6.78 -20.01
CA ILE A 179 12.93 -7.71 -18.87
C ILE A 179 14.36 -8.00 -18.44
N LYS A 180 15.28 -8.15 -19.41
CA LYS A 180 16.71 -8.44 -19.13
C LYS A 180 17.42 -7.29 -18.41
N ASP A 181 16.92 -6.06 -18.58
CA ASP A 181 17.50 -4.83 -18.04
C ASP A 181 16.88 -4.41 -16.72
N LEU A 182 15.92 -5.20 -16.18
CA LEU A 182 15.39 -4.99 -14.86
C LEU A 182 16.47 -5.22 -13.80
N TYR A 183 16.75 -4.18 -13.04
CA TYR A 183 17.68 -4.24 -11.92
C TYR A 183 16.96 -4.69 -10.64
N PHE A 184 17.39 -5.80 -10.06
CA PHE A 184 16.76 -6.40 -8.90
C PHE A 184 17.37 -5.88 -7.60
N SER A 185 16.61 -5.07 -6.87
CA SER A 185 17.06 -4.49 -5.60
C SER A 185 16.90 -5.48 -4.44
N LYS A 186 18.01 -5.74 -3.72
CA LYS A 186 17.99 -6.44 -2.44
C LYS A 186 17.68 -5.52 -1.25
N ALA A 187 17.42 -4.23 -1.50
CA ALA A 187 17.15 -3.24 -0.46
C ALA A 187 15.83 -3.55 0.30
N LYS A 188 15.75 -3.06 1.54
CA LYS A 188 14.52 -3.20 2.38
C LYS A 188 13.29 -2.47 1.81
N GLU A 189 13.50 -1.44 1.00
CA GLU A 189 12.44 -0.67 0.33
C GLU A 189 12.72 -0.67 -1.19
N PRO A 190 12.46 -1.81 -1.88
CA PRO A 190 12.72 -1.93 -3.30
C PRO A 190 11.96 -0.87 -4.10
N GLY A 191 12.65 -0.23 -5.04
CA GLY A 191 12.06 0.77 -5.94
C GLY A 191 11.86 2.16 -5.34
N LYS A 192 12.22 2.41 -4.08
CA LYS A 192 12.08 3.74 -3.46
C LYS A 192 12.89 4.80 -4.19
N SER A 193 14.18 4.55 -4.38
CA SER A 193 15.08 5.48 -5.10
C SER A 193 14.58 5.77 -6.51
N TRP A 194 14.19 4.73 -7.25
CA TRP A 194 13.60 4.91 -8.59
C TRP A 194 12.34 5.78 -8.53
N SER A 195 11.44 5.51 -7.59
CA SER A 195 10.19 6.28 -7.45
C SER A 195 10.43 7.75 -7.12
N GLU A 196 11.42 8.05 -6.29
CA GLU A 196 11.81 9.42 -5.93
C GLU A 196 12.39 10.15 -7.15
N THR A 197 13.29 9.50 -7.89
CA THR A 197 13.87 10.03 -9.12
C THR A 197 12.82 10.23 -10.21
N PHE A 198 11.95 9.25 -10.43
CA PHE A 198 10.84 9.34 -11.37
C PHE A 198 9.93 10.53 -11.07
N LYS A 199 9.52 10.68 -9.81
CA LYS A 199 8.69 11.81 -9.38
C LYS A 199 9.33 13.15 -9.68
N LYS A 200 10.64 13.30 -9.37
CA LYS A 200 11.39 14.55 -9.61
C LYS A 200 11.52 14.85 -11.09
N ASN A 201 11.93 13.87 -11.89
CA ASN A 201 12.23 14.07 -13.31
C ASN A 201 10.98 14.32 -14.14
N CYS A 202 9.84 13.72 -13.77
CA CYS A 202 8.55 13.96 -14.40
C CYS A 202 7.79 15.15 -13.81
N ASN A 203 8.37 15.90 -12.87
CA ASN A 203 7.73 17.05 -12.20
C ASN A 203 6.30 16.72 -11.72
N LEU A 204 6.11 15.55 -11.14
CA LEU A 204 4.78 15.09 -10.72
C LEU A 204 4.25 15.91 -9.55
N PRO A 205 2.94 16.17 -9.49
CA PRO A 205 2.31 16.88 -8.40
C PRO A 205 2.58 16.26 -7.03
N PRO A 206 2.48 17.04 -5.94
CA PRO A 206 2.55 16.50 -4.58
C PRO A 206 1.55 15.36 -4.37
N GLY A 207 2.00 14.22 -3.86
CA GLY A 207 1.18 13.02 -3.68
C GLY A 207 1.26 12.02 -4.83
N ASP A 208 1.63 12.43 -6.04
CA ASP A 208 1.81 11.56 -7.18
C ASP A 208 3.24 10.96 -7.23
N GLY A 209 3.41 9.88 -7.96
CA GLY A 209 4.67 9.14 -8.08
C GLY A 209 4.47 7.82 -8.82
N ALA A 210 5.34 6.84 -8.59
CA ALA A 210 5.24 5.52 -9.23
C ALA A 210 3.85 4.85 -9.09
N HIS A 211 3.09 5.17 -8.04
CA HIS A 211 1.76 4.61 -7.84
C HIS A 211 0.73 5.17 -8.83
N SER A 212 0.94 6.39 -9.36
CA SER A 212 0.09 6.98 -10.39
C SER A 212 0.10 6.16 -11.69
N LEU A 213 1.23 5.48 -12.01
CA LEU A 213 1.30 4.56 -13.15
C LEU A 213 0.32 3.39 -13.02
N ARG A 214 0.13 2.89 -11.80
CA ARG A 214 -0.86 1.84 -11.54
C ARG A 214 -2.30 2.36 -11.68
N HIS A 215 -2.57 3.61 -11.33
CA HIS A 215 -3.86 4.25 -11.58
C HIS A 215 -4.09 4.45 -13.09
N SER A 216 -3.06 4.89 -13.83
CA SER A 216 -3.11 4.99 -15.30
C SER A 216 -3.38 3.62 -15.95
N PHE A 217 -2.68 2.57 -15.50
CA PHE A 217 -2.96 1.20 -15.94
C PHE A 217 -4.42 0.81 -15.70
N THR A 218 -4.92 1.05 -14.49
CA THR A 218 -6.30 0.73 -14.10
C THR A 218 -7.32 1.44 -15.00
N SER A 219 -7.11 2.73 -15.26
CA SER A 219 -8.00 3.53 -16.11
C SER A 219 -7.97 3.06 -17.56
N ARG A 220 -6.78 2.78 -18.10
CA ARG A 220 -6.64 2.26 -19.48
C ARG A 220 -7.28 0.88 -19.64
N MET A 221 -7.13 -0.01 -18.66
CA MET A 221 -7.78 -1.33 -18.67
C MET A 221 -9.30 -1.21 -18.65
N ARG A 222 -9.85 -0.26 -17.87
CA ARG A 222 -11.29 0.03 -17.86
C ARG A 222 -11.77 0.56 -19.21
N LEU A 223 -11.05 1.49 -19.80
CA LEU A 223 -11.35 2.04 -21.14
C LEU A 223 -11.28 0.95 -22.22
N ALA A 224 -10.36 0.00 -22.09
CA ALA A 224 -10.26 -1.16 -22.98
C ALA A 224 -11.34 -2.23 -22.73
N GLY A 225 -12.29 -2.00 -21.82
CA GLY A 225 -13.36 -2.94 -21.52
C GLY A 225 -12.90 -4.20 -20.79
N CYS A 226 -11.89 -4.09 -19.91
CA CYS A 226 -11.46 -5.20 -19.08
C CYS A 226 -12.55 -5.56 -18.05
N ASP A 227 -12.77 -6.87 -17.86
CA ASP A 227 -13.62 -7.36 -16.77
C ASP A 227 -13.11 -6.86 -15.41
N PRO A 228 -13.94 -6.18 -14.60
CA PRO A 228 -13.53 -5.62 -13.31
C PRO A 228 -12.96 -6.67 -12.35
N THR A 229 -13.50 -7.89 -12.35
CA THR A 229 -13.02 -8.99 -11.50
C THR A 229 -11.63 -9.43 -11.90
N VAL A 230 -11.37 -9.52 -13.21
CA VAL A 230 -10.05 -9.86 -13.75
C VAL A 230 -9.04 -8.76 -13.42
N LEU A 231 -9.44 -7.50 -13.60
CA LEU A 231 -8.60 -6.34 -13.27
C LEU A 231 -8.20 -6.35 -11.78
N ASP A 232 -9.14 -6.61 -10.86
CA ASP A 232 -8.84 -6.71 -9.44
C ASP A 232 -7.86 -7.86 -9.13
N LYS A 233 -7.96 -8.98 -9.84
CA LYS A 233 -7.00 -10.10 -9.71
C LYS A 233 -5.62 -9.74 -10.24
N ILE A 234 -5.51 -9.08 -11.39
CA ILE A 234 -4.24 -8.57 -11.93
C ILE A 234 -3.59 -7.62 -10.92
N LEU A 235 -4.38 -6.71 -10.36
CA LEU A 235 -3.94 -5.73 -9.38
C LEU A 235 -3.65 -6.33 -7.99
N GLY A 236 -4.19 -7.50 -7.65
CA GLY A 236 -4.08 -8.10 -6.32
C GLY A 236 -4.89 -7.35 -5.28
N HIS A 237 -6.10 -6.96 -5.64
CA HIS A 237 -7.12 -6.44 -4.73
C HIS A 237 -7.94 -7.58 -4.13
N SER A 238 -8.43 -7.36 -2.91
CA SER A 238 -9.39 -8.28 -2.29
C SER A 238 -10.74 -8.13 -2.96
N LEU A 239 -11.30 -9.23 -3.43
CA LEU A 239 -12.66 -9.21 -3.97
C LEU A 239 -13.68 -9.19 -2.82
N PRO A 240 -14.71 -8.35 -2.89
CA PRO A 240 -15.72 -8.22 -1.84
C PRO A 240 -16.59 -9.47 -1.71
N THR A 241 -16.76 -10.25 -2.78
CA THR A 241 -17.64 -11.42 -2.83
C THR A 241 -16.97 -12.71 -2.36
N ARG A 242 -17.75 -13.63 -1.75
CA ARG A 242 -17.28 -14.98 -1.38
C ARG A 242 -16.77 -15.76 -2.59
N THR A 243 -17.50 -15.75 -3.70
CA THR A 243 -17.17 -16.47 -4.94
C THR A 243 -15.81 -16.03 -5.51
N GLY A 244 -15.47 -14.77 -5.42
CA GLY A 244 -14.16 -14.26 -5.90
C GLY A 244 -12.97 -14.66 -5.04
N ARG A 245 -13.19 -15.29 -3.86
CA ARG A 245 -12.11 -15.74 -2.95
C ARG A 245 -11.70 -17.20 -3.19
N TYR A 246 -12.47 -17.98 -3.94
CA TYR A 246 -12.21 -19.39 -4.16
C TYR A 246 -11.48 -19.64 -5.48
N GLY A 247 -10.50 -20.57 -5.41
CA GLY A 247 -9.76 -21.07 -6.57
C GLY A 247 -8.60 -20.20 -7.03
N LYS A 248 -7.71 -20.80 -7.82
CA LYS A 248 -6.67 -20.08 -8.58
C LYS A 248 -7.32 -19.46 -9.80
N PHE A 249 -7.14 -18.17 -9.99
CA PHE A 249 -7.65 -17.50 -11.18
C PHE A 249 -6.80 -17.89 -12.41
N PRO A 250 -7.40 -18.33 -13.53
CA PRO A 250 -6.66 -18.74 -14.71
C PRO A 250 -5.82 -17.60 -15.28
N ILE A 251 -4.55 -17.88 -15.56
CA ILE A 251 -3.63 -16.88 -16.08
C ILE A 251 -3.98 -16.49 -17.52
N GLU A 252 -4.58 -17.41 -18.26
CA GLU A 252 -5.05 -17.24 -19.63
C GLU A 252 -6.09 -16.13 -19.75
N ILE A 253 -6.98 -16.03 -18.76
CA ILE A 253 -7.97 -14.95 -18.70
C ILE A 253 -7.31 -13.61 -18.42
N MET A 254 -6.33 -13.58 -17.50
CA MET A 254 -5.58 -12.35 -17.21
C MET A 254 -4.75 -11.89 -18.41
N GLU A 255 -4.10 -12.81 -19.14
CA GLU A 255 -3.35 -12.51 -20.35
C GLU A 255 -4.25 -11.88 -21.41
N ARG A 256 -5.39 -12.52 -21.72
CA ARG A 256 -6.36 -11.99 -22.68
C ARG A 256 -6.77 -10.57 -22.34
N GLU A 257 -6.99 -10.26 -21.07
CA GLU A 257 -7.38 -8.92 -20.66
C GLU A 257 -6.21 -7.92 -20.77
N ILE A 258 -5.00 -8.30 -20.35
CA ILE A 258 -3.81 -7.43 -20.46
C ILE A 258 -3.49 -7.10 -21.95
N LEU A 259 -3.68 -8.05 -22.85
CA LEU A 259 -3.45 -7.86 -24.29
C LEU A 259 -4.42 -6.87 -24.97
N LYS A 260 -5.49 -6.44 -24.28
CA LYS A 260 -6.33 -5.33 -24.76
C LYS A 260 -5.63 -3.97 -24.73
N LEU A 261 -4.52 -3.85 -23.98
CA LEU A 261 -3.72 -2.64 -23.99
C LEU A 261 -2.85 -2.60 -25.25
N SER A 262 -3.14 -1.65 -26.11
CA SER A 262 -2.35 -1.39 -27.32
C SER A 262 -1.03 -0.68 -27.00
#